data_01931ef7f8200afe050883890b57ce16
#
_entry.id   01931ef7f8200afe050883890b57ce16
#
_cell.length_a   1.000
_cell.length_b   1.000
_cell.length_c   1.000
_cell.angle_alpha   90.00
_cell.angle_beta   90.00
_cell.angle_gamma   90.00
#
_symmetry.space_group_name_H-M   'P 1'
#
loop_
_entity.id
_entity.type
_entity.pdbx_description
1 polymer ?
#
loop_
_entity_poly.entity_id
_entity_poly.type
_entity_poly.pdbx_seq_one_letter_code
_entity_poly.pdbx_strand_id
1 'polypeptide(L)' 'MRPEREVPAGVEVVRRRGTGADYLFLIDHTGRGAEIPAGGVALLTGKPVVGSFTLPAGGVAVVREPVAGPGW' A
#
# COMPACT_ATOMS: atom_id res chain seq x y z
N MET A 1 -3.67 -19.16 6.44
CA MET A 1 -3.60 -18.10 5.47
C MET A 1 -2.54 -17.10 5.85
N ARG A 2 -1.72 -16.70 4.94
CA ARG A 2 -0.72 -15.72 5.26
C ARG A 2 -1.05 -14.40 4.67
N PRO A 3 -0.59 -13.31 5.28
CA PRO A 3 -0.83 -12.00 4.72
C PRO A 3 -0.07 -11.87 3.40
N GLU A 4 -0.59 -11.07 2.52
CA GLU A 4 0.06 -10.88 1.24
C GLU A 4 1.33 -10.11 1.37
N ARG A 5 1.49 -9.34 2.40
CA ARG A 5 2.71 -8.60 2.64
C ARG A 5 2.86 -8.40 4.12
N GLU A 6 4.08 -8.18 4.52
CA GLU A 6 4.36 -7.94 5.91
C GLU A 6 4.24 -6.47 6.18
N VAL A 7 3.47 -6.12 7.19
CA VAL A 7 3.36 -4.75 7.62
C VAL A 7 3.60 -4.69 9.11
N PRO A 8 4.13 -3.57 9.61
CA PRO A 8 4.34 -3.45 11.04
C PRO A 8 3.03 -3.49 11.80
N ALA A 9 3.09 -3.96 13.03
CA ALA A 9 1.93 -3.92 13.89
C ALA A 9 1.49 -2.46 14.06
N GLY A 10 0.19 -2.24 14.08
CA GLY A 10 -0.34 -0.89 14.20
C GLY A 10 -0.55 -0.19 12.88
N VAL A 11 -0.27 -0.84 11.77
CA VAL A 11 -0.58 -0.29 10.46
C VAL A 11 -1.75 -1.07 9.88
N GLU A 12 -2.77 -0.37 9.48
CA GLU A 12 -3.93 -0.99 8.88
C GLU A 12 -3.79 -0.96 7.36
N VAL A 13 -4.02 -2.10 6.73
CA VAL A 13 -3.94 -2.21 5.28
C VAL A 13 -5.25 -2.82 4.79
N VAL A 14 -5.93 -2.09 3.93
CA VAL A 14 -7.15 -2.60 3.32
C VAL A 14 -6.93 -2.63 1.82
N ARG A 15 -7.14 -3.79 1.23
CA ARG A 15 -7.00 -3.94 -0.21
C ARG A 15 -8.36 -3.93 -0.85
N ARG A 16 -8.52 -3.12 -1.87
CA ARG A 16 -9.75 -3.08 -2.66
C ARG A 16 -9.40 -3.40 -4.10
N ARG A 17 -10.12 -4.31 -4.67
CA ARG A 17 -9.91 -4.67 -6.06
C ARG A 17 -10.67 -3.76 -6.97
N GLY A 18 -10.00 -3.27 -8.00
CA GLY A 18 -10.63 -2.50 -9.03
C GLY A 18 -10.38 -3.12 -10.38
N THR A 19 -10.88 -2.50 -11.41
CA THR A 19 -10.67 -2.97 -12.77
C THR A 19 -9.26 -2.55 -13.19
N GLY A 20 -8.39 -3.51 -13.39
CA GLY A 20 -7.04 -3.24 -13.86
C GLY A 20 -6.07 -2.82 -12.79
N ALA A 21 -6.50 -2.67 -11.56
CA ALA A 21 -5.59 -2.29 -10.50
C ALA A 21 -6.20 -2.61 -9.15
N ASP A 22 -5.34 -2.80 -8.17
CA ASP A 22 -5.76 -2.91 -6.78
C ASP A 22 -5.42 -1.61 -6.08
N TYR A 23 -6.20 -1.27 -5.08
CA TYR A 23 -5.98 -0.07 -4.29
C TYR A 23 -5.69 -0.47 -2.87
N LEU A 24 -4.57 -0.01 -2.34
CA LEU A 24 -4.19 -0.27 -0.96
C LEU A 24 -4.44 0.99 -0.15
N PHE A 25 -5.28 0.86 0.85
CA PHE A 25 -5.53 1.96 1.78
C PHE A 25 -4.71 1.68 3.02
N LEU A 26 -3.81 2.59 3.34
CA LEU A 26 -2.86 2.41 4.42
C LEU A 26 -3.10 3.46 5.49
N ILE A 27 -3.18 3.00 6.73
CA ILE A 27 -3.40 3.89 7.85
C ILE A 27 -2.40 3.55 8.94
N ASP A 28 -1.64 4.56 9.37
CA ASP A 28 -0.67 4.35 10.43
C ASP A 28 -1.30 4.71 11.77
N HIS A 29 -1.49 3.72 12.61
CA HIS A 29 -2.01 3.91 13.95
C HIS A 29 -0.89 3.97 14.98
N THR A 30 0.37 3.82 14.56
CA THR A 30 1.47 3.80 15.50
C THR A 30 1.94 5.18 15.88
N GLY A 31 1.69 6.17 15.05
CA GLY A 31 2.20 7.51 15.25
C GLY A 31 3.67 7.66 14.91
N ARG A 32 4.29 6.62 14.36
CA ARG A 32 5.72 6.67 14.05
C ARG A 32 6.01 6.54 12.58
N GLY A 33 4.99 6.24 11.79
CA GLY A 33 5.21 5.95 10.39
C GLY A 33 5.66 4.52 10.19
N ALA A 34 5.72 4.11 8.94
CA ALA A 34 6.08 2.75 8.62
C ALA A 34 6.49 2.65 7.17
N GLU A 35 7.26 1.62 6.87
CA GLU A 35 7.63 1.31 5.51
C GLU A 35 6.85 0.07 5.10
N ILE A 36 6.11 0.17 4.02
CA ILE A 36 5.20 -0.88 3.58
C ILE A 36 5.65 -1.39 2.22
N PRO A 37 5.87 -2.69 2.05
CA PRO A 37 6.19 -3.21 0.73
C PRO A 37 5.04 -2.95 -0.23
N ALA A 38 5.31 -2.26 -1.30
CA ALA A 38 4.28 -1.92 -2.26
C ALA A 38 4.92 -1.49 -3.57
N GLY A 39 4.14 -1.51 -4.62
CA GLY A 39 4.61 -1.03 -5.92
C GLY A 39 3.44 -0.48 -6.70
N GLY A 40 3.63 0.66 -7.33
CA GLY A 40 2.57 1.29 -8.08
C GLY A 40 2.68 2.80 -8.00
N VAL A 41 1.57 3.46 -7.71
CA VAL A 41 1.54 4.91 -7.63
C VAL A 41 0.81 5.34 -6.38
N ALA A 42 1.43 6.23 -5.62
CA ALA A 42 0.77 6.82 -4.46
C ALA A 42 -0.18 7.89 -4.97
N LEU A 43 -1.47 7.67 -4.79
CA LEU A 43 -2.47 8.54 -5.43
C LEU A 43 -2.48 9.94 -4.84
N LEU A 44 -2.16 10.09 -3.58
CA LEU A 44 -2.23 11.41 -2.94
C LEU A 44 -1.11 12.31 -3.41
N THR A 45 0.01 11.77 -3.82
CA THR A 45 1.14 12.57 -4.27
C THR A 45 1.42 12.41 -5.74
N GLY A 46 0.90 11.37 -6.36
CA GLY A 46 1.18 11.08 -7.76
C GLY A 46 2.55 10.49 -8.00
N LYS A 47 3.28 10.15 -6.96
CA LYS A 47 4.64 9.67 -7.13
C LYS A 47 4.67 8.15 -7.27
N PRO A 48 5.61 7.63 -8.05
CA PRO A 48 5.73 6.19 -8.18
C PRO A 48 6.24 5.58 -6.88
N VAL A 49 5.79 4.37 -6.62
CA VAL A 49 6.22 3.59 -5.47
C VAL A 49 6.93 2.37 -6.01
N VAL A 50 8.18 2.22 -5.63
CA VAL A 50 9.00 1.11 -6.13
C VAL A 50 9.56 0.36 -4.93
N GLY A 51 9.12 -0.86 -4.76
CA GLY A 51 9.61 -1.72 -3.68
C GLY A 51 8.95 -1.46 -2.34
N SER A 52 8.88 -0.23 -1.91
CA SER A 52 8.26 0.09 -0.64
C SER A 52 7.71 1.50 -0.66
N PHE A 53 6.79 1.74 0.25
CA PHE A 53 6.17 3.05 0.42
C PHE A 53 6.36 3.48 1.86
N THR A 54 6.79 4.72 2.08
CA THR A 54 6.96 5.26 3.42
C THR A 54 5.67 5.94 3.84
N LEU A 55 4.99 5.35 4.82
CA LEU A 55 3.75 5.90 5.35
C LEU A 55 4.10 6.91 6.43
N PRO A 56 3.64 8.16 6.31
CA PRO A 56 3.99 9.16 7.31
C PRO A 56 3.35 8.85 8.66
N ALA A 57 3.97 9.37 9.70
CA ALA A 57 3.50 9.14 11.06
C ALA A 57 2.06 9.64 11.21
N GLY A 58 1.19 8.77 11.68
CA GLY A 58 -0.21 9.11 11.85
C GLY A 58 -0.94 9.39 10.56
N GLY A 59 -0.34 9.06 9.42
CA GLY A 59 -0.92 9.42 8.14
C GLY A 59 -1.73 8.31 7.52
N VAL A 60 -2.37 8.67 6.41
CA VAL A 60 -3.10 7.73 5.57
C VAL A 60 -2.58 7.88 4.16
N ALA A 61 -2.68 6.81 3.40
CA ALA A 61 -2.23 6.82 2.02
C ALA A 61 -3.03 5.83 1.20
N VAL A 62 -3.05 6.06 -0.10
CA VAL A 62 -3.66 5.13 -1.04
C VAL A 62 -2.63 4.85 -2.11
N VAL A 63 -2.32 3.58 -2.32
CA VAL A 63 -1.39 3.17 -3.36
C VAL A 63 -2.15 2.35 -4.38
N ARG A 64 -2.06 2.77 -5.64
CA ARG A 64 -2.65 2.03 -6.73
C ARG A 64 -1.60 1.06 -7.26
N GLU A 65 -1.88 -0.22 -7.12
CA GLU A 65 -0.99 -1.25 -7.63
C GLU A 65 -1.58 -1.85 -8.88
N PRO A 66 -0.87 -1.83 -10.00
CA PRO A 66 -1.40 -2.48 -11.19
C PRO A 66 -1.54 -3.96 -10.92
N VAL A 67 -2.63 -4.52 -11.40
CA VAL A 67 -2.83 -5.95 -11.28
C VAL A 67 -1.78 -6.62 -12.12
N ALA A 68 -1.06 -7.53 -11.54
CA ALA A 68 -0.08 -8.29 -12.28
C ALA A 68 -0.80 -8.91 -13.46
N GLY A 69 -0.22 -8.78 -14.58
CA GLY A 69 -0.81 -9.34 -15.77
C GLY A 69 -1.19 -10.75 -15.49
N PRO A 70 -2.13 -11.23 -16.19
CA PRO A 70 -2.61 -12.53 -15.97
C PRO A 70 -1.51 -13.42 -16.22
N GLY A 71 -0.73 -13.66 -15.75
CA GLY A 71 0.25 -14.55 -15.93
C GLY A 71 -0.06 -15.61 -16.94
N TRP A 72 -0.76 -15.31 -17.83
CA TRP A 72 -0.99 -16.30 -18.82
C TRP A 72 -0.70 -15.80 -20.18
#